data_797429e4cdfbc34c0abd875b54562399
#
_entry.id   797429e4cdfbc34c0abd875b54562399
#
_cell.length_a   1.000
_cell.length_b   1.000
_cell.length_c   1.000
_cell.angle_alpha   90.00
_cell.angle_beta   90.00
_cell.angle_gamma   90.00
#
_symmetry.space_group_name_H-M   'P 1'
#
loop_
_entity.id
_entity.type
_entity.pdbx_description
1 polymer ?
#
loop_
_entity_poly.entity_id
_entity_poly.type
_entity_poly.pdbx_seq_one_letter_code
_entity_poly.pdbx_strand_id
1 'polypeptide(L)' 'MSLYKKACETALLDIYWDLAACNKIMKSHPDWEWLVDKKAELEAKEKELLKELA' A
#
# COMPACT_ATOMS: atom_id res chain seq x y z
N MET A 1 7.09 -21.66 10.27
CA MET A 1 6.70 -20.38 9.66
C MET A 1 7.30 -20.25 8.27
N SER A 2 6.50 -19.91 7.29
CA SER A 2 6.94 -19.83 5.90
C SER A 2 7.65 -18.50 5.62
N LEU A 3 8.78 -18.54 4.90
CA LEU A 3 9.46 -17.32 4.45
C LEU A 3 8.56 -16.50 3.51
N TYR A 4 7.74 -17.19 2.75
CA TYR A 4 6.79 -16.54 1.84
C TYR A 4 5.79 -15.70 2.63
N LYS A 5 5.22 -16.25 3.69
CA LYS A 5 4.27 -15.54 4.54
C LYS A 5 4.91 -14.31 5.16
N LYS A 6 6.13 -14.46 5.65
CA LYS A 6 6.86 -13.34 6.25
C LYS A 6 7.16 -12.24 5.23
N ALA A 7 7.51 -12.63 4.01
CA ALA A 7 7.76 -11.67 2.93
C ALA A 7 6.48 -10.90 2.59
N CYS A 8 5.33 -11.56 2.57
CA CYS A 8 4.05 -10.90 2.32
C CYS A 8 3.71 -9.92 3.44
N GLU A 9 3.94 -10.30 4.69
CA GLU A 9 3.69 -9.41 5.84
C GLU A 9 4.57 -8.17 5.77
N THR A 10 5.85 -8.33 5.43
CA THR A 10 6.78 -7.21 5.29
C THR A 10 6.34 -6.29 4.16
N ALA A 11 5.93 -6.86 3.03
CA ALA A 11 5.43 -6.07 1.91
C ALA A 11 4.18 -5.27 2.27
N LEU A 12 3.29 -5.86 3.09
CA LEU A 12 2.11 -5.15 3.59
C LEU A 12 2.49 -3.95 4.45
N LEU A 13 3.47 -4.10 5.33
CA LEU A 13 3.94 -3.00 6.16
C LEU A 13 4.45 -1.85 5.30
N ASP A 14 5.22 -2.14 4.26
CA ASP A 14 5.71 -1.12 3.32
C ASP A 14 4.55 -0.41 2.62
N ILE A 15 3.52 -1.16 2.23
CA ILE A 15 2.34 -0.60 1.58
C ILE A 15 1.60 0.35 2.53
N TYR A 16 1.44 -0.02 3.79
CA TYR A 16 0.77 0.83 4.78
C TYR A 16 1.54 2.13 5.01
N TRP A 17 2.87 2.07 5.06
CA TRP A 17 3.70 3.27 5.16
C TRP A 17 3.52 4.17 3.94
N ASP A 18 3.53 3.58 2.75
CA ASP A 18 3.36 4.34 1.51
C ASP A 18 1.95 4.94 1.41
N LEU A 19 0.92 4.22 1.84
CA LEU A 19 -0.45 4.74 1.88
C LEU A 19 -0.57 5.91 2.84
N ALA A 20 0.05 5.81 4.01
CA ALA A 20 0.05 6.89 4.99
C ALA A 20 0.74 8.12 4.42
N ALA A 21 1.87 7.95 3.74
CA ALA A 21 2.59 9.04 3.10
C ALA A 21 1.74 9.68 1.99
N CYS A 22 1.09 8.86 1.15
CA CYS A 22 0.21 9.36 0.10
C CYS A 22 -0.93 10.19 0.67
N ASN A 23 -1.58 9.71 1.73
CA ASN A 23 -2.67 10.43 2.36
C ASN A 23 -2.21 11.78 2.93
N LYS A 24 -1.03 11.81 3.52
CA LYS A 24 -0.45 13.04 4.07
C LYS A 24 -0.15 14.05 2.98
N ILE A 25 0.44 13.59 1.88
CA ILE A 25 0.78 14.47 0.74
C ILE A 25 -0.49 14.97 0.07
N MET A 26 -1.52 14.12 -0.06
CA MET A 26 -2.79 14.51 -0.67
C MET A 26 -3.49 15.62 0.10
N LYS A 27 -3.31 15.70 1.41
CA LYS A 27 -3.86 16.80 2.21
C LYS A 27 -3.22 18.12 1.86
N SER A 28 -1.91 18.11 1.56
CA SER A 28 -1.16 19.31 1.19
C SER A 28 -1.30 19.65 -0.30
N HIS A 29 -1.47 18.64 -1.13
CA HIS A 29 -1.52 18.79 -2.59
C HIS A 29 -2.71 18.03 -3.19
N PRO A 30 -3.94 18.46 -2.92
CA PRO A 30 -5.13 17.74 -3.38
C PRO A 30 -5.29 17.74 -4.91
N ASP A 31 -4.57 18.61 -5.60
CA ASP A 31 -4.61 18.73 -7.07
C ASP A 31 -3.64 17.77 -7.78
N TRP A 32 -2.83 17.02 -7.04
CA TRP A 32 -1.89 16.06 -7.63
C TRP A 32 -2.60 14.76 -7.98
N GLU A 33 -3.05 14.64 -9.22
CA GLU A 33 -3.80 13.48 -9.70
C GLU A 33 -3.01 12.18 -9.65
N TRP A 34 -1.69 12.24 -9.87
CA TRP A 34 -0.86 11.04 -9.84
C TRP A 34 -0.87 10.34 -8.48
N LEU A 35 -1.15 11.09 -7.40
CA LEU A 35 -1.26 10.50 -6.06
C LEU A 35 -2.50 9.63 -5.94
N VAL A 36 -3.59 9.99 -6.60
CA VAL A 36 -4.82 9.20 -6.61
C VAL A 36 -4.55 7.85 -7.28
N ASP A 37 -3.85 7.88 -8.40
CA ASP A 37 -3.49 6.66 -9.12
C ASP A 37 -2.53 5.80 -8.30
N LYS A 38 -1.56 6.42 -7.65
CA LYS A 38 -0.60 5.72 -6.79
C LYS A 38 -1.30 5.04 -5.63
N LYS A 39 -2.23 5.74 -4.99
CA LYS A 39 -3.01 5.19 -3.89
C LYS A 39 -3.82 3.97 -4.33
N ALA A 40 -4.49 4.07 -5.48
CA ALA A 40 -5.28 2.96 -6.03
C ALA A 40 -4.40 1.74 -6.31
N GLU A 41 -3.19 1.97 -6.84
CA GLU A 41 -2.22 0.91 -7.10
C GLU A 41 -1.77 0.22 -5.82
N LEU A 42 -1.48 1.00 -4.78
CA LEU A 42 -1.09 0.46 -3.47
C LEU A 42 -2.23 -0.34 -2.83
N GLU A 43 -3.45 0.14 -2.93
CA GLU A 43 -4.61 -0.57 -2.41
C GLU A 43 -4.86 -1.90 -3.12
N ALA A 44 -4.62 -1.95 -4.43
CA ALA A 44 -4.72 -3.18 -5.20
C ALA A 44 -3.68 -4.21 -4.76
N LYS A 45 -2.46 -3.78 -4.52
CA LYS A 45 -1.39 -4.64 -4.01
C LYS A 45 -1.69 -5.14 -2.60
N GLU A 46 -2.26 -4.28 -1.76
CA GLU A 46 -2.70 -4.67 -0.42
C GLU A 46 -3.70 -5.81 -0.48
N LYS A 47 -4.70 -5.69 -1.34
CA LYS A 47 -5.71 -6.74 -1.51
C LYS A 47 -5.09 -8.07 -1.93
N GLU A 48 -4.16 -8.03 -2.87
CA GLU A 48 -3.48 -9.24 -3.33
C GLU A 48 -2.70 -9.91 -2.20
N LEU A 49 -1.96 -9.14 -1.43
CA LEU A 49 -1.17 -9.67 -0.32
C LEU A 49 -2.04 -10.24 0.79
N LEU A 50 -3.13 -9.57 1.12
CA LEU A 50 -4.09 -10.08 2.11
C LEU A 50 -4.70 -11.39 1.65
N LYS A 51 -4.97 -11.53 0.37
CA LYS A 51 -5.49 -12.76 -0.22
C LYS A 51 -4.48 -13.90 -0.09
N GLU A 52 -3.20 -13.62 -0.29
CA GLU A 52 -2.14 -14.61 -0.15
C GLU A 52 -1.97 -15.06 1.31
N LEU A 53 -2.25 -14.19 2.27
CA LEU A 53 -2.14 -14.50 3.70
C LEU A 53 -3.38 -15.17 4.28
N ALA A 54 -4.48 -15.16 3.57
CA ALA A 54 -5.74 -15.73 4.05
C ALA A 54 -5.77 -17.26 4.04
#